data_763677c10d4bf73dcdd91eed0d7b61fb
#
_entry.id   763677c10d4bf73dcdd91eed0d7b61fb
#
_cell.length_a   1.000
_cell.length_b   1.000
_cell.length_c   1.000
_cell.angle_alpha   90.00
_cell.angle_beta   90.00
_cell.angle_gamma   90.00
#
_symmetry.space_group_name_H-M   'P 1'
#
loop_
_entity.id
_entity.type
_entity.pdbx_description
1 polymer ?
#
loop_
_entity_poly.entity_id
_entity_poly.type
_entity_poly.pdbx_seq_one_letter_code
_entity_poly.pdbx_strand_id
1 'polypeptide(L)'
;HVFTNYNFKNAFEKKTFGKEIVSFAANANKKEVTFWNEFRPVPLTSEETTNYLKKDSIQTIRKSQVYLDSIDAKGNKFNFLKIITGYSYKNTHKKWSFNYQGVTNIGSGSFNTVQGYNLDSGFSFRKWNDETGKYTSISSTFNYGFSEDRLRVNGRYYHRFNNINNAYISVGGGSAISQFNPNEPISPMLNTIATLFFKNNYMKLYNKEFAEINYGQEVVNGIFASGKLLYENRRALLNTTAYTLVKNDDLYFSNDPLQPFNSASVPFDKHDIFK
;
A
#
# COMPACT_ATOMS: atom_id res chain seq x y z
N HIS A 1 19.18 2.02 33.30
CA HIS A 1 19.19 3.49 33.39
C HIS A 1 19.29 3.87 34.87
N VAL A 2 20.37 4.61 35.25
CA VAL A 2 20.53 5.17 36.58
C VAL A 2 20.16 6.65 36.50
N PHE A 3 19.09 7.05 37.18
CA PHE A 3 18.69 8.45 37.26
C PHE A 3 19.37 9.07 38.49
N THR A 4 20.23 10.07 38.28
CA THR A 4 21.07 10.63 39.35
C THR A 4 20.68 12.03 39.81
N ASN A 5 19.93 12.78 39.02
CA ASN A 5 19.53 14.14 39.31
C ASN A 5 18.01 14.34 39.15
N TYR A 6 17.31 14.49 40.25
CA TYR A 6 15.88 14.77 40.27
C TYR A 6 15.62 16.22 40.67
N ASN A 7 14.93 16.97 39.84
CA ASN A 7 14.43 18.28 40.17
C ASN A 7 12.90 18.33 40.00
N PHE A 8 12.18 18.24 41.08
CA PHE A 8 10.71 18.24 41.11
C PHE A 8 10.09 19.66 41.12
N LYS A 9 10.92 20.72 41.21
CA LYS A 9 10.47 22.12 41.30
C LYS A 9 10.83 22.93 40.06
N ASN A 10 11.13 22.28 38.92
CA ASN A 10 11.48 23.00 37.72
C ASN A 10 10.21 23.63 37.09
N ALA A 11 10.23 24.94 36.98
CA ALA A 11 9.20 25.66 36.22
C ALA A 11 9.57 25.61 34.72
N PHE A 12 8.70 25.05 33.92
CA PHE A 12 8.86 25.01 32.47
C PHE A 12 8.19 26.21 31.83
N GLU A 13 8.87 26.83 30.87
CA GLU A 13 8.27 27.87 30.04
C GLU A 13 7.11 27.32 29.19
N LYS A 14 6.12 28.17 28.90
CA LYS A 14 5.05 27.81 27.96
C LYS A 14 5.67 27.47 26.61
N LYS A 15 5.46 26.27 26.11
CA LYS A 15 6.02 25.67 24.87
C LYS A 15 7.37 24.96 25.02
N THR A 16 7.86 24.70 26.20
CA THR A 16 9.05 23.84 26.42
C THR A 16 8.84 22.44 25.82
N PHE A 17 7.62 21.93 25.84
CA PHE A 17 7.26 20.64 25.24
C PHE A 17 6.70 20.85 23.83
N GLY A 18 7.46 20.39 22.83
CA GLY A 18 7.03 20.35 21.45
C GLY A 18 6.05 19.19 21.18
N LYS A 19 5.75 18.96 19.91
CA LYS A 19 4.93 17.81 19.45
C LYS A 19 5.65 16.47 19.59
N GLU A 20 6.94 16.49 19.80
CA GLU A 20 7.78 15.30 19.93
C GLU A 20 7.75 14.80 21.38
N ILE A 21 7.35 13.53 21.56
CA ILE A 21 7.38 12.87 22.87
C ILE A 21 8.82 12.63 23.32
N VAL A 22 9.70 12.33 22.36
CA VAL A 22 11.13 12.14 22.56
C VAL A 22 11.86 12.84 21.42
N SER A 23 12.77 13.76 21.76
CA SER A 23 13.64 14.37 20.76
C SER A 23 15.10 14.02 21.04
N PHE A 24 15.84 13.77 19.97
CA PHE A 24 17.29 13.54 20.04
C PHE A 24 18.01 14.74 19.44
N ALA A 25 19.03 15.23 20.12
CA ALA A 25 19.90 16.25 19.55
C ALA A 25 20.52 15.73 18.23
N ALA A 26 20.67 16.61 17.24
CA ALA A 26 21.16 16.24 15.89
C ALA A 26 22.53 15.54 15.90
N ASN A 27 23.30 15.73 16.95
CA ASN A 27 24.62 15.11 17.16
C ASN A 27 24.65 14.06 18.28
N ALA A 28 23.49 13.60 18.77
CA ALA A 28 23.42 12.66 19.91
C ALA A 28 24.19 11.35 19.64
N ASN A 29 24.16 10.88 18.38
CA ASN A 29 24.86 9.67 17.94
C ASN A 29 26.27 9.93 17.36
N LYS A 30 26.73 11.19 17.37
CA LYS A 30 28.02 11.62 16.82
C LYS A 30 28.97 12.12 17.90
N LYS A 31 28.68 11.83 19.16
CA LYS A 31 29.53 12.19 20.27
C LYS A 31 30.80 11.33 20.29
N GLU A 32 31.95 11.97 20.54
CA GLU A 32 33.22 11.29 20.64
C GLU A 32 33.33 10.40 21.90
N VAL A 33 34.27 9.47 21.89
CA VAL A 33 34.49 8.53 23.00
C VAL A 33 34.82 9.27 24.29
N THR A 34 35.53 10.39 24.22
CA THR A 34 35.87 11.27 25.35
C THR A 34 34.62 11.75 26.06
N PHE A 35 33.63 12.26 25.32
CA PHE A 35 32.34 12.69 25.88
C PHE A 35 31.67 11.56 26.67
N TRP A 36 31.64 10.35 26.11
CA TRP A 36 30.99 9.20 26.76
C TRP A 36 31.74 8.73 27.99
N ASN A 37 33.08 8.84 28.00
CA ASN A 37 33.89 8.46 29.15
C ASN A 37 33.69 9.43 30.34
N GLU A 38 33.50 10.72 30.06
CA GLU A 38 33.20 11.72 31.11
C GLU A 38 31.74 11.61 31.60
N PHE A 39 30.82 11.29 30.72
CA PHE A 39 29.38 11.29 31.04
C PHE A 39 28.89 9.98 31.68
N ARG A 40 29.65 8.89 31.56
CA ARG A 40 29.28 7.59 32.14
C ARG A 40 29.58 7.52 33.60
N PRO A 41 28.56 7.17 34.46
CA PRO A 41 28.80 6.99 35.91
C PRO A 41 29.72 5.80 36.21
N VAL A 42 29.78 4.81 35.33
CA VAL A 42 30.65 3.62 35.47
C VAL A 42 31.42 3.45 34.14
N PRO A 43 32.78 3.37 34.24
CA PRO A 43 33.61 3.10 33.06
C PRO A 43 33.30 1.78 32.40
N LEU A 44 33.50 1.70 31.09
CA LEU A 44 33.38 0.43 30.38
C LEU A 44 34.49 -0.54 30.75
N THR A 45 34.16 -1.79 30.88
CA THR A 45 35.15 -2.88 30.97
C THR A 45 35.89 -3.05 29.64
N SER A 46 37.02 -3.72 29.64
CA SER A 46 37.78 -4.03 28.42
C SER A 46 36.99 -4.91 27.46
N GLU A 47 36.18 -5.82 27.99
CA GLU A 47 35.31 -6.69 27.19
C GLU A 47 34.17 -5.90 26.49
N GLU A 48 33.53 -4.97 27.23
CA GLU A 48 32.51 -4.09 26.67
C GLU A 48 33.09 -3.19 25.60
N THR A 49 34.26 -2.58 25.84
CA THR A 49 34.93 -1.75 24.83
C THR A 49 35.23 -2.53 23.57
N THR A 50 35.75 -3.73 23.67
CA THR A 50 36.02 -4.61 22.54
C THR A 50 34.73 -4.96 21.79
N ASN A 51 33.64 -5.22 22.52
CA ASN A 51 32.34 -5.52 21.93
C ASN A 51 31.77 -4.31 21.18
N TYR A 52 31.89 -3.08 21.72
CA TYR A 52 31.50 -1.86 21.02
C TYR A 52 32.25 -1.68 19.69
N LEU A 53 33.59 -1.79 19.72
CA LEU A 53 34.41 -1.68 18.50
C LEU A 53 34.03 -2.72 17.45
N LYS A 54 33.78 -3.97 17.88
CA LYS A 54 33.33 -5.04 16.97
C LYS A 54 31.97 -4.72 16.38
N LYS A 55 31.02 -4.24 17.19
CA LYS A 55 29.67 -3.84 16.71
C LYS A 55 29.74 -2.68 15.73
N ASP A 56 30.53 -1.67 16.01
CA ASP A 56 30.73 -0.52 15.13
C ASP A 56 31.33 -0.94 13.77
N SER A 57 32.34 -1.80 13.78
CA SER A 57 32.93 -2.35 12.55
C SER A 57 31.91 -3.11 11.73
N ILE A 58 31.12 -3.99 12.37
CA ILE A 58 30.04 -4.73 11.70
C ILE A 58 28.97 -3.79 11.15
N GLN A 59 28.59 -2.77 11.91
CA GLN A 59 27.59 -1.79 11.48
C GLN A 59 28.08 -0.96 10.29
N THR A 60 29.33 -0.55 10.30
CA THR A 60 29.97 0.19 9.21
C THR A 60 29.98 -0.64 7.93
N ILE A 61 30.36 -1.93 8.01
CA ILE A 61 30.32 -2.84 6.88
C ILE A 61 28.88 -2.99 6.37
N ARG A 62 27.92 -3.25 7.26
CA ARG A 62 26.50 -3.45 6.88
C ARG A 62 25.85 -2.21 6.27
N LYS A 63 26.33 -1.02 6.59
CA LYS A 63 25.85 0.24 6.01
C LYS A 63 26.60 0.63 4.73
N SER A 64 27.71 -0.04 4.42
CA SER A 64 28.48 0.27 3.23
C SER A 64 27.69 -0.02 1.94
N GLN A 65 27.91 0.81 0.92
CA GLN A 65 27.26 0.65 -0.38
C GLN A 65 27.52 -0.73 -0.95
N VAL A 66 28.76 -1.20 -0.90
CA VAL A 66 29.17 -2.51 -1.45
C VAL A 66 28.38 -3.66 -0.82
N TYR A 67 28.21 -3.64 0.51
CA TYR A 67 27.44 -4.66 1.21
C TYR A 67 25.95 -4.59 0.83
N LEU A 68 25.34 -3.40 0.82
CA LEU A 68 23.95 -3.21 0.46
C LEU A 68 23.68 -3.62 -0.99
N ASP A 69 24.56 -3.23 -1.92
CA ASP A 69 24.44 -3.61 -3.34
C ASP A 69 24.58 -5.14 -3.53
N SER A 70 25.43 -5.80 -2.71
CA SER A 70 25.57 -7.26 -2.76
C SER A 70 24.31 -8.02 -2.31
N ILE A 71 23.61 -7.50 -1.29
CA ILE A 71 22.32 -8.05 -0.84
C ILE A 71 21.24 -7.79 -1.90
N ASP A 72 21.16 -6.57 -2.39
CA ASP A 72 20.17 -6.16 -3.39
C ASP A 72 20.36 -6.97 -4.69
N ALA A 73 21.59 -7.21 -5.12
CA ALA A 73 21.89 -8.02 -6.31
C ALA A 73 21.35 -9.45 -6.22
N LYS A 74 21.32 -10.05 -5.04
CA LYS A 74 20.72 -11.38 -4.82
C LYS A 74 19.20 -11.34 -4.96
N GLY A 75 18.53 -10.34 -4.39
CA GLY A 75 17.07 -10.17 -4.43
C GLY A 75 16.56 -9.72 -5.80
N ASN A 76 17.34 -8.87 -6.49
CA ASN A 76 16.98 -8.24 -7.76
C ASN A 76 17.16 -9.14 -9.00
N LYS A 77 17.55 -10.39 -8.83
CA LYS A 77 17.68 -11.32 -9.96
C LYS A 77 16.35 -11.48 -10.69
N PHE A 78 16.36 -11.19 -11.99
CA PHE A 78 15.21 -11.39 -12.86
C PHE A 78 15.24 -12.78 -13.48
N ASN A 79 14.07 -13.40 -13.62
CA ASN A 79 13.84 -14.57 -14.47
C ASN A 79 12.47 -14.43 -15.17
N PHE A 80 12.24 -15.18 -16.23
CA PHE A 80 11.03 -15.07 -17.05
C PHE A 80 9.74 -15.39 -16.28
N LEU A 81 9.77 -16.26 -15.27
CA LEU A 81 8.62 -16.55 -14.43
C LEU A 81 8.13 -15.30 -13.68
N LYS A 82 9.01 -14.34 -13.43
CA LYS A 82 8.65 -13.08 -12.76
C LYS A 82 7.76 -12.16 -13.60
N ILE A 83 7.64 -12.39 -14.91
CA ILE A 83 6.63 -11.73 -15.74
C ILE A 83 5.22 -12.12 -15.25
N ILE A 84 5.05 -13.36 -14.85
CA ILE A 84 3.75 -13.87 -14.35
C ILE A 84 3.63 -13.66 -12.84
N THR A 85 4.64 -14.04 -12.07
CA THR A 85 4.57 -14.07 -10.60
C THR A 85 4.86 -12.73 -9.95
N GLY A 86 5.33 -11.73 -10.72
CA GLY A 86 5.74 -10.43 -10.23
C GLY A 86 7.24 -10.30 -10.00
N TYR A 87 7.70 -9.06 -10.04
CA TYR A 87 9.10 -8.70 -9.89
C TYR A 87 9.27 -7.52 -8.97
N SER A 88 10.19 -7.62 -8.04
CA SER A 88 10.57 -6.51 -7.16
C SER A 88 12.04 -6.20 -7.36
N TYR A 89 12.32 -4.94 -7.64
CA TYR A 89 13.67 -4.37 -7.66
C TYR A 89 13.82 -3.41 -6.49
N LYS A 90 14.88 -3.57 -5.72
CA LYS A 90 15.19 -2.72 -4.57
C LYS A 90 16.60 -2.15 -4.68
N ASN A 91 16.75 -0.88 -4.36
CA ASN A 91 18.04 -0.25 -4.11
C ASN A 91 18.05 0.29 -2.67
N THR A 92 18.62 -0.49 -1.77
CA THR A 92 18.63 -0.20 -0.34
C THR A 92 19.53 1.00 -0.02
N HIS A 93 20.62 1.20 -0.74
CA HIS A 93 21.51 2.34 -0.56
C HIS A 93 20.83 3.66 -0.95
N LYS A 94 20.17 3.71 -2.12
CA LYS A 94 19.45 4.90 -2.61
C LYS A 94 18.02 5.01 -2.05
N LYS A 95 17.60 4.06 -1.20
CA LYS A 95 16.30 4.10 -0.50
C LYS A 95 15.10 4.17 -1.44
N TRP A 96 15.07 3.32 -2.48
CA TRP A 96 13.91 3.19 -3.35
C TRP A 96 13.67 1.73 -3.78
N SER A 97 12.45 1.45 -4.18
CA SER A 97 12.07 0.16 -4.76
C SER A 97 11.04 0.34 -5.86
N PHE A 98 11.07 -0.57 -6.81
CA PHE A 98 10.06 -0.73 -7.84
C PHE A 98 9.49 -2.13 -7.74
N ASN A 99 8.18 -2.27 -7.79
CA ASN A 99 7.50 -3.55 -7.73
C ASN A 99 6.49 -3.66 -8.87
N TYR A 100 6.61 -4.72 -9.63
CA TYR A 100 5.64 -5.20 -10.60
C TYR A 100 4.91 -6.39 -10.00
N GLN A 101 3.60 -6.34 -9.96
CA GLN A 101 2.77 -7.34 -9.27
C GLN A 101 2.61 -8.66 -10.03
N GLY A 102 3.09 -8.70 -11.29
CA GLY A 102 2.82 -9.83 -12.16
C GLY A 102 1.38 -9.82 -12.67
N VAL A 103 0.94 -10.96 -13.13
CA VAL A 103 -0.45 -11.18 -13.53
C VAL A 103 -1.15 -11.89 -12.39
N THR A 104 -1.83 -11.11 -11.54
CA THR A 104 -2.29 -11.58 -10.23
C THR A 104 -3.45 -12.58 -10.30
N ASN A 105 -4.16 -12.64 -11.43
CA ASN A 105 -5.37 -13.47 -11.59
C ASN A 105 -5.15 -14.80 -12.29
N ILE A 106 -3.96 -15.09 -12.84
CA ILE A 106 -3.70 -16.37 -13.55
C ILE A 106 -3.87 -17.57 -12.61
N GLY A 107 -3.46 -17.44 -11.34
CA GLY A 107 -3.56 -18.53 -10.36
C GLY A 107 -4.93 -18.67 -9.67
N SER A 108 -5.71 -17.60 -9.62
CA SER A 108 -7.04 -17.58 -8.99
C SER A 108 -8.19 -17.75 -9.99
N GLY A 109 -7.89 -17.74 -11.29
CA GLY A 109 -8.87 -17.94 -12.35
C GLY A 109 -10.04 -16.95 -12.22
N SER A 110 -9.79 -15.66 -12.27
CA SER A 110 -10.86 -14.69 -12.10
C SER A 110 -11.77 -14.69 -13.33
N PHE A 111 -13.01 -15.10 -13.12
CA PHE A 111 -14.07 -15.07 -14.11
C PHE A 111 -15.34 -14.49 -13.49
N ASN A 112 -15.99 -13.61 -14.22
CA ASN A 112 -17.32 -13.09 -13.89
C ASN A 112 -18.12 -12.84 -15.16
N THR A 113 -19.43 -12.70 -15.04
CA THR A 113 -20.32 -12.58 -16.21
C THR A 113 -20.21 -11.25 -16.95
N VAL A 114 -19.60 -10.23 -16.31
CA VAL A 114 -19.40 -8.90 -16.92
C VAL A 114 -18.13 -8.86 -17.75
N GLN A 115 -17.01 -9.34 -17.20
CA GLN A 115 -15.70 -9.25 -17.84
C GLN A 115 -15.31 -10.52 -18.61
N GLY A 116 -16.02 -11.62 -18.38
CA GLY A 116 -15.51 -12.94 -18.72
C GLY A 116 -14.28 -13.28 -17.90
N TYR A 117 -13.29 -13.91 -18.51
CA TYR A 117 -11.95 -13.95 -17.92
C TYR A 117 -11.39 -12.54 -17.84
N ASN A 118 -10.68 -12.26 -16.78
CA ASN A 118 -10.03 -10.96 -16.62
C ASN A 118 -8.59 -11.12 -16.15
N LEU A 119 -7.82 -10.05 -16.37
CA LEU A 119 -6.40 -10.00 -16.07
C LEU A 119 -6.11 -8.74 -15.28
N ASP A 120 -5.51 -8.91 -14.10
CA ASP A 120 -5.07 -7.83 -13.25
C ASP A 120 -3.55 -7.78 -13.17
N SER A 121 -3.02 -6.58 -13.16
CA SER A 121 -1.61 -6.29 -12.96
C SER A 121 -1.42 -4.93 -12.30
N GLY A 122 -0.21 -4.64 -11.88
CA GLY A 122 0.09 -3.34 -11.29
C GLY A 122 1.57 -3.09 -11.09
N PHE A 123 1.86 -1.81 -10.91
CA PHE A 123 3.20 -1.33 -10.60
C PHE A 123 3.16 -0.47 -9.35
N SER A 124 4.24 -0.50 -8.57
CA SER A 124 4.45 0.48 -7.51
C SER A 124 5.92 0.89 -7.43
N PHE A 125 6.13 2.18 -7.31
CA PHE A 125 7.42 2.79 -7.01
C PHE A 125 7.36 3.38 -5.60
N ARG A 126 8.40 3.17 -4.79
CA ARG A 126 8.52 3.68 -3.43
C ARG A 126 9.89 4.30 -3.22
N LYS A 127 9.91 5.45 -2.57
CA LYS A 127 11.13 6.11 -2.13
C LYS A 127 10.96 6.57 -0.69
N TRP A 128 11.98 6.37 0.14
CA TRP A 128 11.91 6.71 1.55
C TRP A 128 13.21 7.36 2.06
N ASN A 129 13.10 8.05 3.16
CA ASN A 129 14.22 8.61 3.90
C ASN A 129 14.02 8.28 5.38
N ASP A 130 14.93 7.46 5.94
CA ASP A 130 14.81 6.96 7.30
C ASP A 130 15.03 8.07 8.35
N GLU A 131 15.84 9.10 8.02
CA GLU A 131 16.16 10.18 8.96
C GLU A 131 15.00 11.16 9.12
N THR A 132 14.39 11.55 8.01
CA THR A 132 13.31 12.55 8.01
C THR A 132 11.93 11.91 8.07
N GLY A 133 11.82 10.59 7.90
CA GLY A 133 10.57 9.87 7.78
C GLY A 133 9.77 10.19 6.50
N LYS A 134 10.37 10.89 5.53
CA LYS A 134 9.73 11.16 4.23
C LYS A 134 9.52 9.85 3.48
N TYR A 135 8.35 9.71 2.92
CA TYR A 135 7.98 8.54 2.15
C TYR A 135 7.13 8.94 0.96
N THR A 136 7.49 8.48 -0.22
CA THR A 136 6.73 8.67 -1.46
C THR A 136 6.41 7.32 -2.06
N SER A 137 5.15 7.12 -2.46
CA SER A 137 4.70 5.95 -3.20
C SER A 137 3.86 6.38 -4.39
N ILE A 138 4.16 5.80 -5.54
CA ILE A 138 3.34 5.90 -6.75
C ILE A 138 2.93 4.49 -7.11
N SER A 139 1.65 4.25 -7.29
CA SER A 139 1.13 2.94 -7.71
C SER A 139 0.14 3.09 -8.84
N SER A 140 0.07 2.10 -9.70
CA SER A 140 -0.94 1.99 -10.75
C SER A 140 -1.40 0.54 -10.84
N THR A 141 -2.69 0.33 -11.07
CA THR A 141 -3.27 -0.98 -11.33
C THR A 141 -3.98 -0.99 -12.68
N PHE A 142 -3.94 -2.11 -13.33
CA PHE A 142 -4.51 -2.37 -14.65
C PHE A 142 -5.42 -3.58 -14.54
N ASN A 143 -6.62 -3.46 -15.04
CA ASN A 143 -7.57 -4.56 -15.13
C ASN A 143 -8.12 -4.60 -16.57
N TYR A 144 -8.06 -5.77 -17.20
CA TYR A 144 -8.62 -5.99 -18.54
C TYR A 144 -9.62 -7.13 -18.52
N GLY A 145 -10.84 -6.85 -18.98
CA GLY A 145 -11.89 -7.83 -19.14
C GLY A 145 -12.00 -8.29 -20.59
N PHE A 146 -11.79 -9.57 -20.85
CA PHE A 146 -11.74 -10.09 -22.22
C PHE A 146 -13.11 -10.10 -22.94
N SER A 147 -14.21 -10.37 -22.23
CA SER A 147 -15.55 -10.40 -22.85
C SER A 147 -16.14 -9.01 -23.07
N GLU A 148 -15.81 -8.04 -22.24
CA GLU A 148 -16.27 -6.66 -22.41
C GLU A 148 -15.27 -5.80 -23.24
N ASP A 149 -14.10 -6.35 -23.57
CA ASP A 149 -13.01 -5.68 -24.31
C ASP A 149 -12.66 -4.31 -23.71
N ARG A 150 -12.47 -4.26 -22.40
CA ARG A 150 -12.28 -3.00 -21.69
C ARG A 150 -11.08 -3.03 -20.76
N LEU A 151 -10.17 -2.07 -20.96
CA LEU A 151 -9.07 -1.79 -20.06
C LEU A 151 -9.49 -0.73 -19.04
N ARG A 152 -9.22 -1.00 -17.76
CA ARG A 152 -9.34 -0.05 -16.67
C ARG A 152 -7.98 0.20 -16.07
N VAL A 153 -7.70 1.45 -15.82
CA VAL A 153 -6.44 1.89 -15.23
C VAL A 153 -6.75 2.87 -14.12
N ASN A 154 -6.14 2.65 -12.96
CA ASN A 154 -6.15 3.64 -11.91
C ASN A 154 -4.77 3.81 -11.31
N GLY A 155 -4.54 4.95 -10.68
CA GLY A 155 -3.28 5.28 -10.07
C GLY A 155 -3.46 6.03 -8.76
N ARG A 156 -2.43 5.95 -7.92
CA ARG A 156 -2.36 6.66 -6.65
C ARG A 156 -0.96 7.18 -6.40
N TYR A 157 -0.87 8.44 -6.03
CA TYR A 157 0.29 9.09 -5.45
C TYR A 157 0.07 9.24 -3.95
N TYR A 158 1.05 8.90 -3.14
CA TYR A 158 1.07 9.11 -1.70
C TYR A 158 2.40 9.73 -1.30
N HIS A 159 2.36 10.77 -0.48
CA HIS A 159 3.55 11.40 0.07
C HIS A 159 3.37 11.73 1.55
N ARG A 160 4.25 11.20 2.38
CA ARG A 160 4.39 11.59 3.79
C ARG A 160 5.55 12.57 3.91
N PHE A 161 5.30 13.74 4.49
CA PHE A 161 6.26 14.84 4.57
C PHE A 161 7.31 14.64 5.64
N ASN A 162 6.96 14.03 6.77
CA ASN A 162 7.86 13.79 7.89
C ASN A 162 7.26 12.73 8.85
N ASN A 163 8.04 12.35 9.86
CA ASN A 163 7.64 11.42 10.91
C ASN A 163 7.26 12.10 12.24
N ILE A 164 7.30 13.43 12.33
CA ILE A 164 7.00 14.17 13.56
C ILE A 164 5.50 14.29 13.75
N ASN A 165 4.80 14.85 12.77
CA ASN A 165 3.35 14.99 12.78
C ASN A 165 2.66 14.05 11.78
N ASN A 166 3.40 13.15 11.14
CA ASN A 166 2.91 12.19 10.16
C ASN A 166 2.04 12.80 9.04
N ALA A 167 2.29 14.09 8.73
CA ALA A 167 1.53 14.78 7.68
C ALA A 167 1.72 14.10 6.34
N TYR A 168 0.61 13.82 5.66
CA TYR A 168 0.61 13.19 4.36
C TYR A 168 -0.43 13.77 3.42
N ILE A 169 -0.17 13.62 2.12
CA ILE A 169 -1.13 13.82 1.05
C ILE A 169 -1.22 12.54 0.21
N SER A 170 -2.42 12.21 -0.22
CA SER A 170 -2.67 11.14 -1.19
C SER A 170 -3.61 11.64 -2.27
N VAL A 171 -3.23 11.44 -3.52
CA VAL A 171 -4.05 11.76 -4.69
C VAL A 171 -4.20 10.48 -5.50
N GLY A 172 -5.43 10.16 -5.88
CA GLY A 172 -5.70 8.97 -6.68
C GLY A 172 -6.82 9.22 -7.67
N GLY A 173 -6.88 8.37 -8.69
CA GLY A 173 -7.93 8.45 -9.67
C GLY A 173 -7.76 7.44 -10.81
N GLY A 174 -8.78 7.37 -11.64
CA GLY A 174 -8.82 6.49 -12.80
C GLY A 174 -10.12 5.71 -12.90
N SER A 175 -10.05 4.55 -13.53
CA SER A 175 -11.17 3.65 -13.75
C SER A 175 -10.94 2.31 -13.03
N ALA A 176 -11.99 1.77 -12.43
CA ALA A 176 -11.99 0.48 -11.75
C ALA A 176 -13.36 -0.20 -11.83
N ILE A 177 -13.39 -1.51 -11.64
CA ILE A 177 -14.60 -2.26 -11.39
C ILE A 177 -14.76 -2.50 -9.90
N SER A 178 -15.99 -2.46 -9.38
CA SER A 178 -16.26 -2.66 -7.96
C SER A 178 -17.57 -3.40 -7.75
N GLN A 179 -17.70 -4.09 -6.65
CA GLN A 179 -18.97 -4.68 -6.23
C GLN A 179 -19.92 -3.59 -5.72
N PHE A 180 -21.23 -3.81 -5.88
CA PHE A 180 -22.24 -2.89 -5.35
C PHE A 180 -22.19 -2.79 -3.83
N ASN A 181 -21.84 -3.87 -3.15
CA ASN A 181 -21.58 -3.83 -1.72
C ASN A 181 -20.15 -3.31 -1.48
N PRO A 182 -19.97 -2.18 -0.78
CA PRO A 182 -18.65 -1.59 -0.56
C PRO A 182 -17.71 -2.45 0.29
N ASN A 183 -18.22 -3.43 1.03
CA ASN A 183 -17.40 -4.39 1.78
C ASN A 183 -16.87 -5.54 0.91
N GLU A 184 -17.26 -5.60 -0.37
CA GLU A 184 -16.83 -6.59 -1.35
C GLU A 184 -16.88 -8.04 -0.81
N PRO A 185 -18.04 -8.49 -0.30
CA PRO A 185 -18.15 -9.74 0.47
C PRO A 185 -17.96 -10.99 -0.39
N ILE A 186 -18.12 -10.88 -1.71
CA ILE A 186 -18.01 -12.02 -2.62
C ILE A 186 -16.58 -12.13 -3.13
N SER A 187 -15.90 -13.19 -2.73
CA SER A 187 -14.57 -13.49 -3.23
C SER A 187 -14.59 -13.75 -4.75
N PRO A 188 -13.68 -13.14 -5.54
CA PRO A 188 -13.55 -13.42 -6.96
C PRO A 188 -13.40 -14.91 -7.30
N MET A 189 -12.64 -15.65 -6.49
CA MET A 189 -12.45 -17.09 -6.66
C MET A 189 -13.74 -17.88 -6.47
N LEU A 190 -14.49 -17.58 -5.40
CA LEU A 190 -15.77 -18.24 -5.13
C LEU A 190 -16.79 -17.92 -6.26
N ASN A 191 -16.83 -16.66 -6.71
CA ASN A 191 -17.69 -16.30 -7.83
C ASN A 191 -17.28 -17.00 -9.12
N THR A 192 -15.97 -17.16 -9.37
CA THR A 192 -15.45 -17.90 -10.54
C THR A 192 -15.95 -19.34 -10.55
N ILE A 193 -15.85 -20.03 -9.42
CA ILE A 193 -16.36 -21.41 -9.28
C ILE A 193 -17.87 -21.45 -9.48
N ALA A 194 -18.60 -20.54 -8.81
CA ALA A 194 -20.06 -20.47 -8.89
C ALA A 194 -20.55 -20.20 -10.33
N THR A 195 -19.87 -19.30 -11.06
CA THR A 195 -20.23 -18.98 -12.44
C THR A 195 -19.86 -20.10 -13.41
N LEU A 196 -18.64 -20.60 -13.39
CA LEU A 196 -18.15 -21.55 -14.39
C LEU A 196 -18.77 -22.96 -14.24
N PHE A 197 -19.08 -23.38 -13.02
CA PHE A 197 -19.57 -24.75 -12.76
C PHE A 197 -21.08 -24.82 -12.45
N PHE A 198 -21.62 -23.76 -11.85
CA PHE A 198 -23.03 -23.77 -11.38
C PHE A 198 -23.90 -22.70 -12.04
N LYS A 199 -23.34 -21.89 -12.94
CA LYS A 199 -24.01 -20.79 -13.64
C LYS A 199 -24.67 -19.76 -12.70
N ASN A 200 -24.09 -19.59 -11.50
CA ASN A 200 -24.52 -18.64 -10.49
C ASN A 200 -23.59 -17.44 -10.45
N ASN A 201 -24.12 -16.24 -10.73
CA ASN A 201 -23.37 -14.99 -10.62
C ASN A 201 -23.77 -14.25 -9.33
N TYR A 202 -23.01 -14.40 -8.27
CA TYR A 202 -23.26 -13.73 -7.00
C TYR A 202 -22.65 -12.32 -6.95
N MET A 203 -21.52 -12.10 -7.66
CA MET A 203 -20.79 -10.86 -7.63
C MET A 203 -21.42 -9.86 -8.61
N LYS A 204 -22.12 -8.85 -8.08
CA LYS A 204 -22.74 -7.79 -8.86
C LYS A 204 -21.81 -6.61 -8.95
N LEU A 205 -21.52 -6.14 -10.17
CA LEU A 205 -20.43 -5.24 -10.48
C LEU A 205 -20.92 -3.96 -11.15
N TYR A 206 -20.24 -2.85 -10.87
CA TYR A 206 -20.38 -1.60 -11.59
C TYR A 206 -19.00 -1.03 -11.97
N ASN A 207 -18.97 -0.22 -13.01
CA ASN A 207 -17.79 0.55 -13.37
C ASN A 207 -17.76 1.85 -12.59
N LYS A 208 -16.61 2.22 -12.05
CA LYS A 208 -16.39 3.54 -11.45
C LYS A 208 -15.23 4.26 -12.11
N GLU A 209 -15.42 5.52 -12.37
CA GLU A 209 -14.38 6.48 -12.69
C GLU A 209 -14.29 7.44 -11.50
N PHE A 210 -13.12 7.63 -10.93
CA PHE A 210 -13.01 8.37 -9.68
C PHE A 210 -11.76 9.26 -9.65
N ALA A 211 -11.87 10.30 -8.85
CA ALA A 211 -10.74 11.13 -8.42
C ALA A 211 -10.87 11.39 -6.92
N GLU A 212 -9.78 11.24 -6.20
CA GLU A 212 -9.75 11.46 -4.76
C GLU A 212 -8.49 12.19 -4.32
N ILE A 213 -8.65 13.02 -3.31
CA ILE A 213 -7.56 13.65 -2.59
C ILE A 213 -7.79 13.48 -1.10
N ASN A 214 -6.73 13.06 -0.41
CA ASN A 214 -6.74 12.90 1.04
C ASN A 214 -5.57 13.67 1.63
N TYR A 215 -5.81 14.34 2.74
CA TYR A 215 -4.78 14.96 3.57
C TYR A 215 -5.02 14.58 5.02
N GLY A 216 -3.95 14.30 5.75
CA GLY A 216 -4.04 14.02 7.18
C GLY A 216 -2.74 14.37 7.89
N GLN A 217 -2.87 14.71 9.17
CA GLN A 217 -1.75 14.98 10.05
C GLN A 217 -2.11 14.80 11.52
N GLU A 218 -1.14 14.57 12.33
CA GLU A 218 -1.26 14.72 13.77
C GLU A 218 -1.22 16.19 14.13
N VAL A 219 -2.35 16.72 14.66
CA VAL A 219 -2.51 18.14 14.98
C VAL A 219 -1.91 18.45 16.34
N VAL A 220 -2.16 17.58 17.30
CA VAL A 220 -1.62 17.59 18.66
C VAL A 220 -1.22 16.16 18.99
N ASN A 221 -0.28 15.94 19.91
CA ASN A 221 0.14 14.61 20.31
C ASN A 221 -1.05 13.71 20.64
N GLY A 222 -1.18 12.60 19.90
CA GLY A 222 -2.26 11.64 20.03
C GLY A 222 -3.58 12.03 19.35
N ILE A 223 -3.70 13.22 18.74
CA ILE A 223 -4.89 13.62 17.98
C ILE A 223 -4.55 13.76 16.51
N PHE A 224 -5.04 12.81 15.73
CA PHE A 224 -4.88 12.78 14.28
C PHE A 224 -6.16 13.32 13.60
N ALA A 225 -5.98 14.28 12.67
CA ALA A 225 -7.05 14.80 11.83
C ALA A 225 -6.79 14.48 10.37
N SER A 226 -7.84 14.08 9.65
CA SER A 226 -7.76 13.83 8.21
C SER A 226 -9.04 14.26 7.51
N GLY A 227 -8.89 14.64 6.23
CA GLY A 227 -9.99 14.95 5.34
C GLY A 227 -9.82 14.27 3.99
N LYS A 228 -10.92 13.86 3.40
CA LYS A 228 -10.99 13.24 2.08
C LYS A 228 -12.02 13.96 1.23
N LEU A 229 -11.64 14.27 0.00
CA LEU A 229 -12.56 14.65 -1.07
C LEU A 229 -12.57 13.55 -2.11
N LEU A 230 -13.75 13.10 -2.49
CA LEU A 230 -13.94 12.04 -3.48
C LEU A 230 -15.03 12.47 -4.46
N TYR A 231 -14.69 12.41 -5.74
CA TYR A 231 -15.64 12.38 -6.84
C TYR A 231 -15.66 10.98 -7.45
N GLU A 232 -16.82 10.43 -7.68
CA GLU A 232 -17.00 9.10 -8.29
C GLU A 232 -18.18 9.13 -9.26
N ASN A 233 -17.92 8.75 -10.50
CA ASN A 233 -18.91 8.49 -11.51
C ASN A 233 -19.11 6.99 -11.63
N ARG A 234 -20.31 6.50 -11.40
CA ARG A 234 -20.68 5.09 -11.47
C ARG A 234 -21.51 4.82 -12.70
N ARG A 235 -21.23 3.70 -13.37
CA ARG A 235 -22.03 3.20 -14.47
C ARG A 235 -22.37 1.74 -14.22
N ALA A 236 -23.62 1.38 -14.43
CA ALA A 236 -24.05 -0.02 -14.40
C ALA A 236 -23.39 -0.80 -15.53
N LEU A 237 -23.19 -2.08 -15.29
CA LEU A 237 -22.63 -3.02 -16.26
C LEU A 237 -23.63 -4.14 -16.50
N LEU A 238 -23.69 -4.61 -17.72
CA LEU A 238 -24.46 -5.79 -18.13
C LEU A 238 -23.55 -7.02 -18.19
N ASN A 239 -24.16 -8.21 -18.13
CA ASN A 239 -23.46 -9.44 -18.45
C ASN A 239 -23.06 -9.42 -19.93
N THR A 240 -21.79 -9.68 -20.24
CA THR A 240 -21.26 -9.74 -21.60
C THR A 240 -21.04 -11.17 -22.07
N THR A 241 -21.08 -12.15 -21.17
CA THR A 241 -20.83 -13.55 -21.52
C THR A 241 -21.81 -14.48 -20.84
N ALA A 242 -22.17 -15.54 -21.57
CA ALA A 242 -22.94 -16.69 -21.07
C ALA A 242 -22.05 -17.94 -20.89
N TYR A 243 -20.73 -17.81 -21.03
CA TYR A 243 -19.80 -18.93 -21.00
C TYR A 243 -19.80 -19.67 -19.67
N THR A 244 -19.80 -20.99 -19.73
CA THR A 244 -19.67 -21.89 -18.56
C THR A 244 -18.88 -23.13 -18.98
N LEU A 245 -18.18 -23.76 -18.04
CA LEU A 245 -17.45 -25.01 -18.27
C LEU A 245 -18.36 -26.24 -18.28
N VAL A 246 -19.42 -26.22 -17.50
CA VAL A 246 -20.40 -27.29 -17.42
C VAL A 246 -21.62 -26.90 -18.24
N LYS A 247 -22.03 -27.78 -19.19
CA LYS A 247 -23.21 -27.54 -20.00
C LYS A 247 -24.42 -27.35 -19.10
N ASN A 248 -25.05 -26.19 -19.20
CA ASN A 248 -26.22 -25.79 -18.44
C ASN A 248 -27.01 -24.80 -19.30
N ASP A 249 -28.29 -25.09 -19.52
CA ASP A 249 -29.19 -24.30 -20.36
C ASP A 249 -29.82 -23.12 -19.58
N ASP A 250 -29.59 -23.03 -18.27
CA ASP A 250 -30.07 -21.89 -17.47
C ASP A 250 -29.41 -20.57 -17.93
N LEU A 251 -30.09 -19.47 -17.70
CA LEU A 251 -29.53 -18.13 -17.90
C LEU A 251 -28.81 -17.65 -16.64
N TYR A 252 -27.73 -16.89 -16.80
CA TYR A 252 -27.15 -16.19 -15.68
C TYR A 252 -28.11 -15.17 -15.08
N PHE A 253 -28.11 -15.05 -13.78
CA PHE A 253 -28.75 -13.92 -13.12
C PHE A 253 -28.17 -12.60 -13.63
N SER A 254 -29.05 -11.60 -13.78
CA SER A 254 -28.67 -10.25 -14.15
C SER A 254 -27.55 -9.72 -13.24
N ASN A 255 -26.73 -8.82 -13.77
CA ASN A 255 -25.80 -8.04 -12.96
C ASN A 255 -26.50 -6.96 -12.10
N ASP A 256 -27.80 -6.74 -12.30
CA ASP A 256 -28.63 -5.88 -11.45
C ASP A 256 -28.97 -6.59 -10.13
N PRO A 257 -28.52 -6.07 -8.97
CA PRO A 257 -28.84 -6.68 -7.67
C PRO A 257 -30.33 -6.60 -7.29
N LEU A 258 -31.08 -5.65 -7.89
CA LEU A 258 -32.50 -5.43 -7.58
C LEU A 258 -33.44 -6.30 -8.43
N GLN A 259 -33.00 -6.68 -9.62
CA GLN A 259 -33.78 -7.48 -10.58
C GLN A 259 -32.95 -8.64 -11.15
N PRO A 260 -32.55 -9.60 -10.31
CA PRO A 260 -31.62 -10.66 -10.73
C PRO A 260 -32.17 -11.57 -11.84
N PHE A 261 -33.49 -11.68 -12.00
CA PHE A 261 -34.14 -12.52 -12.99
C PHE A 261 -34.42 -11.81 -14.33
N ASN A 262 -34.15 -10.50 -14.42
CA ASN A 262 -34.31 -9.73 -15.66
C ASN A 262 -32.94 -9.44 -16.25
N SER A 263 -32.51 -10.23 -17.22
CA SER A 263 -31.18 -10.13 -17.85
C SER A 263 -30.89 -8.79 -18.54
N ALA A 264 -31.90 -8.04 -18.91
CA ALA A 264 -31.80 -6.72 -19.56
C ALA A 264 -31.87 -5.57 -18.53
N SER A 265 -32.12 -5.86 -17.26
CA SER A 265 -32.22 -4.82 -16.22
C SER A 265 -30.89 -4.22 -15.86
N VAL A 266 -30.86 -2.90 -15.70
CA VAL A 266 -29.75 -2.14 -15.13
C VAL A 266 -30.28 -1.29 -13.96
N PRO A 267 -29.59 -1.26 -12.81
CA PRO A 267 -30.07 -0.54 -11.62
C PRO A 267 -30.04 0.97 -11.80
N PHE A 268 -29.21 1.48 -12.69
CA PHE A 268 -29.06 2.90 -13.06
C PHE A 268 -28.22 2.99 -14.32
N ASP A 269 -28.35 4.07 -15.06
CA ASP A 269 -27.49 4.35 -16.21
C ASP A 269 -26.17 4.98 -15.77
N LYS A 270 -26.27 6.08 -15.06
CA LYS A 270 -25.13 6.85 -14.54
C LYS A 270 -25.46 7.46 -13.17
N HIS A 271 -24.50 7.46 -12.24
CA HIS A 271 -24.64 8.06 -10.94
C HIS A 271 -23.36 8.77 -10.52
N ASP A 272 -23.45 10.06 -10.20
CA ASP A 272 -22.34 10.89 -9.73
C ASP A 272 -22.40 11.04 -8.21
N ILE A 273 -21.26 10.87 -7.55
CA ILE A 273 -21.13 10.96 -6.09
C ILE A 273 -20.01 11.92 -5.74
N PHE A 274 -20.33 12.84 -4.81
CA PHE A 274 -19.35 13.69 -4.12
C PHE A 274 -19.35 13.35 -2.62
N LYS A 275 -18.17 13.16 -2.06
CA LYS A 275 -17.99 12.88 -0.63
C LYS A 275 -16.83 13.67 -0.06
#